data_ceb16e8a4176a29a8b26931a36eaedc5
#
_entry.id   ceb16e8a4176a29a8b26931a36eaedc5
#
_cell.length_a   1.000
_cell.length_b   1.000
_cell.length_c   1.000
_cell.angle_alpha   90.00
_cell.angle_beta   90.00
_cell.angle_gamma   90.00
#
_symmetry.space_group_name_H-M   'P 1'
#
loop_
_entity.id
_entity.type
_entity.pdbx_description
1 polymer ?
#
loop_
_entity_poly.entity_id
_entity_poly.type
_entity_poly.pdbx_seq_one_letter_code
_entity_poly.pdbx_strand_id
1 'polypeptide(L)'
;MAIGNLGSLITFSVSSDKVLTFDGMQRNIRGRWAKHEPIGQKPKKEFLGADSRTVSLPIFLSAAHGVKPRTTLDRIADAVENGTVLPFVVGGKAVGKNKWVITGASETWDVVMKDGRLVQAKVTISLEEYV
;
A
#
# COMPACT_ATOMS: atom_id res chain seq x y z
N MET A 1 -8.88 0.56 -18.61
CA MET A 1 -9.23 -0.68 -17.91
C MET A 1 -8.72 -0.65 -16.49
N ALA A 2 -9.56 -0.85 -15.52
CA ALA A 2 -9.18 -0.83 -14.11
C ALA A 2 -8.49 -2.14 -13.74
N ILE A 3 -7.32 -2.03 -13.12
CA ILE A 3 -6.56 -3.17 -12.60
C ILE A 3 -7.01 -3.50 -11.19
N GLY A 4 -7.31 -2.48 -10.41
CA GLY A 4 -7.73 -2.63 -9.03
C GLY A 4 -8.00 -1.28 -8.40
N ASN A 5 -8.27 -1.27 -7.11
CA ASN A 5 -8.52 -0.03 -6.39
C ASN A 5 -8.22 -0.19 -4.90
N LEU A 6 -7.88 0.93 -4.28
CA LEU A 6 -7.75 1.05 -2.83
C LEU A 6 -8.91 1.93 -2.36
N GLY A 7 -10.07 1.30 -2.15
CA GLY A 7 -11.30 2.00 -1.85
C GLY A 7 -11.64 3.02 -2.92
N SER A 8 -12.10 4.18 -2.51
CA SER A 8 -12.35 5.31 -3.40
C SER A 8 -11.14 6.25 -3.53
N LEU A 9 -10.06 5.95 -2.81
CA LEU A 9 -8.87 6.80 -2.77
C LEU A 9 -8.09 6.76 -4.08
N ILE A 10 -7.78 5.56 -4.56
CA ILE A 10 -6.99 5.35 -5.78
C ILE A 10 -7.63 4.26 -6.60
N THR A 11 -7.80 4.51 -7.89
CA THR A 11 -8.17 3.47 -8.86
C THR A 11 -6.97 3.22 -9.76
N PHE A 12 -6.43 2.01 -9.73
CA PHE A 12 -5.29 1.63 -10.57
C PHE A 12 -5.81 1.26 -11.95
N SER A 13 -5.31 1.94 -12.98
CA SER A 13 -5.76 1.72 -14.33
C SER A 13 -4.66 1.97 -15.34
N VAL A 14 -4.74 1.26 -16.47
CA VAL A 14 -3.87 1.48 -17.61
C VAL A 14 -4.75 1.67 -18.84
N SER A 15 -4.65 2.83 -19.46
CA SER A 15 -5.39 3.16 -20.67
C SER A 15 -4.55 4.08 -21.54
N SER A 16 -5.08 4.50 -22.70
CA SER A 16 -4.37 5.45 -23.56
C SER A 16 -4.21 6.82 -22.89
N ASP A 17 -5.12 7.18 -21.97
CA ASP A 17 -5.15 8.49 -21.33
C ASP A 17 -4.47 8.52 -19.98
N LYS A 18 -4.42 7.39 -19.28
CA LYS A 18 -3.98 7.36 -17.90
C LYS A 18 -3.26 6.07 -17.57
N VAL A 19 -2.08 6.21 -16.98
CA VAL A 19 -1.34 5.08 -16.43
C VAL A 19 -1.12 5.36 -14.96
N LEU A 20 -1.85 4.63 -14.11
CA LEU A 20 -1.72 4.70 -12.67
C LEU A 20 -1.75 3.28 -12.14
N THR A 21 -0.61 2.76 -11.80
CA THR A 21 -0.48 1.40 -11.30
C THR A 21 0.68 1.31 -10.32
N PHE A 22 0.77 0.20 -9.66
CA PHE A 22 1.86 -0.09 -8.72
C PHE A 22 2.87 -1.03 -9.39
N ASP A 23 4.07 -1.03 -8.84
CA ASP A 23 5.17 -1.86 -9.34
C ASP A 23 5.83 -2.58 -8.18
N GLY A 24 5.93 -3.91 -8.28
CA GLY A 24 6.61 -4.69 -7.28
C GLY A 24 5.96 -4.70 -5.90
N MET A 25 4.64 -4.81 -5.84
CA MET A 25 3.93 -4.92 -4.57
C MET A 25 4.46 -6.10 -3.75
N GLN A 26 4.73 -5.85 -2.48
CA GLN A 26 5.18 -6.89 -1.55
C GLN A 26 4.16 -7.09 -0.45
N ARG A 27 3.84 -8.35 -0.18
CA ARG A 27 3.01 -8.72 0.97
C ARG A 27 3.88 -9.44 1.98
N ASN A 28 3.66 -9.14 3.25
CA ASN A 28 4.31 -9.85 4.36
C ASN A 28 3.24 -10.55 5.16
N ILE A 29 3.37 -11.85 5.27
CA ILE A 29 2.42 -12.71 5.98
C ILE A 29 3.20 -13.44 7.06
N ARG A 30 2.74 -13.34 8.31
CA ARG A 30 3.45 -13.91 9.46
C ARG A 30 2.49 -14.65 10.36
N GLY A 31 3.01 -15.71 10.99
CA GLY A 31 2.34 -16.35 12.10
C GLY A 31 2.96 -15.85 13.41
N ARG A 32 2.19 -15.88 14.47
CA ARG A 32 2.70 -15.56 15.81
C ARG A 32 3.00 -16.87 16.53
N TRP A 33 4.23 -16.98 17.02
CA TRP A 33 4.72 -18.18 17.66
C TRP A 33 5.36 -17.84 19.00
N ALA A 34 5.06 -18.62 20.02
CA ALA A 34 5.81 -18.58 21.27
C ALA A 34 6.84 -19.70 21.24
N LYS A 35 8.00 -19.45 21.84
CA LYS A 35 9.08 -20.40 21.93
C LYS A 35 9.27 -20.79 23.39
N HIS A 36 9.17 -22.08 23.68
CA HIS A 36 9.41 -22.63 25.01
C HIS A 36 10.74 -23.38 24.98
N GLU A 37 11.64 -23.07 25.92
CA GLU A 37 12.97 -23.65 25.98
C GLU A 37 13.14 -24.50 27.23
N PRO A 38 12.68 -25.78 27.20
CA PRO A 38 12.89 -26.67 28.35
C PRO A 38 14.36 -27.03 28.50
N ILE A 39 14.82 -27.23 29.73
CA ILE A 39 16.19 -27.59 30.02
C ILE A 39 16.53 -28.97 29.46
N GLY A 40 17.62 -29.06 28.69
CA GLY A 40 18.10 -30.33 28.15
C GLY A 40 17.32 -30.87 26.97
N GLN A 41 16.45 -30.06 26.37
CA GLN A 41 15.65 -30.46 25.22
C GLN A 41 15.66 -29.37 24.16
N LYS A 42 15.26 -29.75 22.93
CA LYS A 42 15.09 -28.76 21.86
C LYS A 42 13.95 -27.83 22.20
N PRO A 43 14.04 -26.54 21.78
CA PRO A 43 12.95 -25.59 22.00
C PRO A 43 11.66 -26.06 21.33
N LYS A 44 10.54 -25.89 22.02
CA LYS A 44 9.22 -26.16 21.47
C LYS A 44 8.57 -24.87 21.04
N LYS A 45 7.89 -24.90 19.90
CA LYS A 45 7.15 -23.76 19.38
C LYS A 45 5.65 -23.99 19.57
N GLU A 46 4.96 -22.93 19.93
CA GLU A 46 3.50 -22.94 20.07
C GLU A 46 2.93 -21.87 19.14
N PHE A 47 1.97 -22.27 18.30
CA PHE A 47 1.30 -21.35 17.41
C PHE A 47 0.27 -20.53 18.16
N LEU A 48 0.42 -19.20 18.15
CA LEU A 48 -0.48 -18.29 18.87
C LEU A 48 -1.56 -17.67 17.98
N GLY A 49 -1.47 -17.88 16.66
CA GLY A 49 -2.40 -17.33 15.71
C GLY A 49 -1.72 -16.58 14.59
N ALA A 50 -2.52 -16.03 13.71
CA ALA A 50 -2.02 -15.24 12.59
C ALA A 50 -1.69 -13.81 13.05
N ASP A 51 -0.62 -13.27 12.52
CA ASP A 51 -0.30 -11.85 12.68
C ASP A 51 -0.99 -11.05 11.57
N SER A 52 -1.11 -9.74 11.77
CA SER A 52 -1.65 -8.85 10.75
C SER A 52 -0.77 -8.88 9.51
N ARG A 53 -1.39 -8.94 8.35
CA ARG A 53 -0.65 -8.84 7.09
C ARG A 53 -0.29 -7.41 6.81
N THR A 54 0.87 -7.22 6.17
CA THR A 54 1.30 -5.89 5.72
C THR A 54 1.56 -5.92 4.22
N VAL A 55 1.37 -4.79 3.58
CA VAL A 55 1.61 -4.61 2.14
C VAL A 55 2.44 -3.35 1.93
N SER A 56 3.44 -3.46 1.07
CA SER A 56 4.22 -2.33 0.59
C SER A 56 3.86 -2.13 -0.89
N LEU A 57 3.38 -0.94 -1.23
CA LEU A 57 2.80 -0.65 -2.53
C LEU A 57 3.51 0.55 -3.16
N PRO A 58 4.54 0.31 -4.01
CA PRO A 58 5.21 1.41 -4.71
C PRO A 58 4.38 1.86 -5.91
N ILE A 59 4.19 3.18 -6.03
CA ILE A 59 3.40 3.78 -7.09
C ILE A 59 4.21 4.90 -7.73
N PHE A 60 4.20 4.93 -9.06
CA PHE A 60 4.82 6.00 -9.83
C PHE A 60 3.74 6.94 -10.35
N LEU A 61 3.92 8.22 -10.09
CA LEU A 61 2.96 9.27 -10.48
C LEU A 61 3.63 10.21 -11.48
N SER A 62 3.01 10.36 -12.64
CA SER A 62 3.54 11.24 -13.69
C SER A 62 2.41 11.99 -14.38
N ALA A 63 2.59 13.30 -14.53
CA ALA A 63 1.65 14.13 -15.29
C ALA A 63 1.60 13.69 -16.76
N ALA A 64 2.70 13.16 -17.30
CA ALA A 64 2.73 12.64 -18.67
C ALA A 64 1.83 11.41 -18.84
N HIS A 65 1.50 10.71 -17.75
CA HIS A 65 0.61 9.54 -17.74
C HIS A 65 -0.84 9.90 -17.40
N GLY A 66 -1.21 11.17 -17.46
CA GLY A 66 -2.58 11.61 -17.17
C GLY A 66 -2.93 11.64 -15.69
N VAL A 67 -1.94 11.60 -14.82
CA VAL A 67 -2.14 11.63 -13.37
C VAL A 67 -1.82 13.02 -12.84
N LYS A 68 -2.47 13.42 -11.76
CA LYS A 68 -2.15 14.67 -11.05
C LYS A 68 -1.37 14.30 -9.79
N PRO A 69 -0.02 14.32 -9.83
CA PRO A 69 0.78 13.79 -8.71
C PRO A 69 0.51 14.47 -7.38
N ARG A 70 0.47 15.81 -7.36
CA ARG A 70 0.26 16.56 -6.13
C ARG A 70 -1.09 16.25 -5.49
N THR A 71 -2.15 16.23 -6.29
CA THR A 71 -3.49 15.93 -5.81
C THR A 71 -3.57 14.51 -5.23
N THR A 72 -2.97 13.54 -5.93
CA THR A 72 -2.95 12.15 -5.46
C THR A 72 -2.19 12.01 -4.16
N LEU A 73 -1.03 12.65 -4.04
CA LEU A 73 -0.22 12.60 -2.82
C LEU A 73 -0.93 13.24 -1.64
N ASP A 74 -1.60 14.37 -1.86
CA ASP A 74 -2.35 15.04 -0.80
C ASP A 74 -3.51 14.18 -0.30
N ARG A 75 -4.19 13.47 -1.19
CA ARG A 75 -5.27 12.54 -0.82
C ARG A 75 -4.74 11.37 0.00
N ILE A 76 -3.58 10.84 -0.38
CA ILE A 76 -2.92 9.77 0.37
C ILE A 76 -2.53 10.26 1.76
N ALA A 77 -1.95 11.44 1.85
CA ALA A 77 -1.56 12.04 3.13
C ALA A 77 -2.77 12.20 4.06
N ASP A 78 -3.89 12.68 3.53
CA ASP A 78 -5.12 12.82 4.32
C ASP A 78 -5.62 11.47 4.83
N ALA A 79 -5.57 10.44 4.01
CA ALA A 79 -5.98 9.09 4.41
C ALA A 79 -5.09 8.53 5.53
N VAL A 80 -3.78 8.78 5.46
CA VAL A 80 -2.83 8.37 6.49
C VAL A 80 -3.14 9.08 7.81
N GLU A 81 -3.29 10.40 7.75
CA GLU A 81 -3.47 11.22 8.95
C GLU A 81 -4.83 10.99 9.63
N ASN A 82 -5.86 10.66 8.85
CA ASN A 82 -7.21 10.43 9.35
C ASN A 82 -7.48 8.97 9.73
N GLY A 83 -6.54 8.06 9.48
CA GLY A 83 -6.72 6.64 9.79
C GLY A 83 -7.85 6.00 8.98
N THR A 84 -7.99 6.38 7.73
CA THR A 84 -9.05 5.88 6.86
C THR A 84 -8.89 4.39 6.56
N VAL A 85 -9.98 3.63 6.74
CA VAL A 85 -10.02 2.20 6.47
C VAL A 85 -10.57 1.98 5.07
N LEU A 86 -9.85 1.23 4.23
CA LEU A 86 -10.17 1.06 2.83
C LEU A 86 -10.12 -0.41 2.40
N PRO A 87 -11.04 -0.86 1.54
CA PRO A 87 -10.87 -2.15 0.89
C PRO A 87 -9.79 -2.06 -0.20
N PHE A 88 -9.02 -3.12 -0.36
CA PHE A 88 -8.00 -3.20 -1.39
C PHE A 88 -8.34 -4.35 -2.33
N VAL A 89 -8.53 -4.03 -3.60
CA VAL A 89 -8.96 -4.99 -4.63
C VAL A 89 -7.97 -4.95 -5.79
N VAL A 90 -7.52 -6.12 -6.23
CA VAL A 90 -6.65 -6.26 -7.39
C VAL A 90 -7.18 -7.41 -8.24
N GLY A 91 -7.34 -7.17 -9.52
CA GLY A 91 -7.82 -8.19 -10.44
C GLY A 91 -9.24 -8.67 -10.16
N GLY A 92 -10.08 -7.80 -9.57
CA GLY A 92 -11.46 -8.13 -9.24
C GLY A 92 -11.61 -8.94 -7.95
N LYS A 93 -10.52 -9.16 -7.21
CA LYS A 93 -10.55 -9.89 -5.95
C LYS A 93 -9.97 -9.05 -4.82
N ALA A 94 -10.58 -9.13 -3.65
CA ALA A 94 -10.06 -8.47 -2.47
C ALA A 94 -8.69 -9.06 -2.10
N VAL A 95 -7.76 -8.20 -1.74
CA VAL A 95 -6.44 -8.63 -1.24
C VAL A 95 -6.60 -8.92 0.24
N GLY A 96 -6.44 -10.18 0.59
CA GLY A 96 -6.68 -10.64 1.96
C GLY A 96 -8.17 -10.74 2.29
N LYS A 97 -8.48 -10.93 3.57
CA LYS A 97 -9.86 -11.12 4.04
C LYS A 97 -10.46 -9.88 4.66
N ASN A 98 -9.64 -8.93 5.05
CA ASN A 98 -10.04 -7.74 5.80
C ASN A 98 -9.79 -6.48 5.00
N LYS A 99 -10.31 -5.38 5.50
CA LYS A 99 -9.96 -4.06 4.96
C LYS A 99 -8.56 -3.67 5.40
N TRP A 100 -8.07 -2.59 4.85
CA TRP A 100 -6.71 -2.13 5.07
C TRP A 100 -6.69 -0.69 5.56
N VAL A 101 -5.70 -0.37 6.37
CA VAL A 101 -5.41 0.99 6.79
C VAL A 101 -4.03 1.35 6.29
N ILE A 102 -3.86 2.61 5.88
CA ILE A 102 -2.55 3.10 5.46
C ILE A 102 -1.82 3.55 6.72
N THR A 103 -0.75 2.82 7.07
CA THR A 103 0.04 3.15 8.25
C THR A 103 1.09 4.21 7.98
N GLY A 104 1.48 4.37 6.71
CA GLY A 104 2.45 5.38 6.33
C GLY A 104 2.62 5.48 4.83
N ALA A 105 3.23 6.55 4.40
CA ALA A 105 3.58 6.76 3.00
C ALA A 105 4.91 7.50 2.92
N SER A 106 5.77 7.05 2.02
CA SER A 106 7.06 7.67 1.77
C SER A 106 7.06 8.20 0.35
N GLU A 107 7.33 9.49 0.19
CA GLU A 107 7.26 10.18 -1.09
C GLU A 107 8.63 10.65 -1.54
N THR A 108 8.86 10.59 -2.86
CA THR A 108 10.01 11.22 -3.48
C THR A 108 9.50 12.08 -4.62
N TRP A 109 9.74 13.37 -4.55
CA TRP A 109 9.34 14.32 -5.59
C TRP A 109 10.48 14.46 -6.58
N ASP A 110 10.38 13.74 -7.69
CA ASP A 110 11.47 13.62 -8.67
C ASP A 110 11.63 14.84 -9.58
N VAL A 111 10.50 15.40 -10.04
CA VAL A 111 10.54 16.54 -10.96
C VAL A 111 9.54 17.60 -10.51
N VAL A 112 10.05 18.76 -10.15
CA VAL A 112 9.24 19.92 -9.77
C VAL A 112 9.63 21.06 -10.73
N MET A 113 8.62 21.64 -11.38
CA MET A 113 8.84 22.73 -12.34
C MET A 113 9.15 24.03 -11.62
N LYS A 114 9.67 25.04 -12.35
CA LYS A 114 10.04 26.35 -11.78
C LYS A 114 8.88 27.06 -11.12
N ASP A 115 7.66 26.83 -11.57
CA ASP A 115 6.45 27.41 -10.99
C ASP A 115 5.95 26.64 -9.76
N GLY A 116 6.68 25.61 -9.32
CA GLY A 116 6.32 24.79 -8.17
C GLY A 116 5.41 23.61 -8.48
N ARG A 117 5.06 23.41 -9.75
CA ARG A 117 4.18 22.33 -10.14
C ARG A 117 4.93 20.99 -10.11
N LEU A 118 4.39 20.03 -9.36
CA LEU A 118 4.93 18.67 -9.32
C LEU A 118 4.51 17.90 -10.56
N VAL A 119 5.49 17.42 -11.32
CA VAL A 119 5.26 16.70 -12.58
C VAL A 119 5.48 15.20 -12.41
N GLN A 120 6.40 14.79 -11.57
CA GLN A 120 6.77 13.39 -11.43
C GLN A 120 7.15 13.08 -9.99
N ALA A 121 6.59 12.02 -9.45
CA ALA A 121 6.85 11.59 -8.08
C ALA A 121 6.71 10.09 -7.94
N LYS A 122 7.30 9.56 -6.89
CA LYS A 122 7.11 8.17 -6.47
C LYS A 122 6.58 8.18 -5.05
N VAL A 123 5.70 7.24 -4.75
CA VAL A 123 5.20 7.05 -3.39
C VAL A 123 5.16 5.56 -3.07
N THR A 124 5.62 5.21 -1.88
CA THR A 124 5.48 3.86 -1.37
C THR A 124 4.50 3.90 -0.21
N ILE A 125 3.38 3.23 -0.37
CA ILE A 125 2.32 3.18 0.63
C ILE A 125 2.49 1.91 1.45
N SER A 126 2.46 2.06 2.77
CA SER A 126 2.48 0.92 3.70
C SER A 126 1.07 0.68 4.22
N LEU A 127 0.58 -0.53 4.01
CA LEU A 127 -0.76 -0.94 4.41
C LEU A 127 -0.66 -2.03 5.48
N GLU A 128 -1.62 -2.04 6.39
CA GLU A 128 -1.76 -3.08 7.39
C GLU A 128 -3.22 -3.49 7.49
N GLU A 129 -3.48 -4.77 7.74
CA GLU A 129 -4.85 -5.26 7.91
C GLU A 129 -5.53 -4.54 9.07
N TYR A 130 -6.77 -4.16 8.85
CA TYR A 130 -7.64 -3.61 9.89
C TYR A 130 -8.63 -4.70 10.32
N VAL A 131 -8.52 -5.10 11.55
CA VAL A 131 -9.34 -6.18 12.10
C VAL A 131 -10.24 -5.65 13.20
#